data_0ab0a983a90bbc73824a829077e15b81
#
_entry.id   0ab0a983a90bbc73824a829077e15b81
#
_cell.length_a   1.000
_cell.length_b   1.000
_cell.length_c   1.000
_cell.angle_alpha   90.00
_cell.angle_beta   90.00
_cell.angle_gamma   90.00
#
_symmetry.space_group_name_H-M   'P 1'
#
loop_
_entity.id
_entity.type
_entity.pdbx_description
1 polymer ?
#
loop_
_entity_poly.entity_id
_entity_poly.type
_entity_poly.pdbx_seq_one_letter_code
_entity_poly.pdbx_strand_id
1 'polypeptide(L)'
;SQLQDMHQIISLYKSFDRYKEYTREDLYYHILPSFKLNQYKIIKENNKVVSFANWAYLDNDSEKEFKKTGDFSNDAWKSGDNPWVIDVISKINGSKITHWLRHNFKKVNWMRSDNNFKFYRTSKKGF
;
A
#
# COMPACT_ATOMS: atom_id res chain seq x y z
N SER A 1 11.88 11.49 -12.10
CA SER A 1 11.27 12.54 -11.28
C SER A 1 10.04 12.01 -10.54
N GLN A 2 9.60 12.74 -9.54
CA GLN A 2 8.41 12.36 -8.77
C GLN A 2 7.17 12.29 -9.66
N LEU A 3 7.04 13.19 -10.61
CA LEU A 3 5.91 13.19 -11.55
C LEU A 3 5.91 11.93 -12.41
N GLN A 4 7.07 11.53 -12.93
CA GLN A 4 7.21 10.30 -13.70
C GLN A 4 6.91 9.07 -12.85
N ASP A 5 7.36 9.06 -11.61
CA ASP A 5 7.08 7.96 -10.69
C ASP A 5 5.58 7.82 -10.44
N MET A 6 4.87 8.92 -10.20
CA MET A 6 3.43 8.89 -10.01
C MET A 6 2.72 8.34 -11.26
N HIS A 7 3.10 8.80 -12.45
CA HIS A 7 2.53 8.28 -13.70
C HIS A 7 2.74 6.78 -13.85
N GLN A 8 3.94 6.31 -13.52
CA GLN A 8 4.27 4.89 -13.63
C GLN A 8 3.54 4.05 -12.59
N ILE A 9 3.37 4.57 -11.37
CA ILE A 9 2.61 3.88 -10.32
C ILE A 9 1.15 3.73 -10.77
N ILE A 10 0.54 4.78 -11.29
CA ILE A 10 -0.83 4.73 -11.82
C ILE A 10 -0.93 3.70 -12.93
N SER A 11 0.01 3.68 -13.86
CA SER A 11 0.03 2.70 -14.95
C SER A 11 0.17 1.27 -14.43
N LEU A 12 0.95 1.08 -13.37
CA LEU A 12 1.08 -0.23 -12.71
C LEU A 12 -0.27 -0.69 -12.16
N TYR A 13 -0.98 0.16 -11.43
CA TYR A 13 -2.31 -0.16 -10.89
C TYR A 13 -3.27 -0.55 -12.02
N LYS A 14 -3.32 0.26 -13.08
CA LYS A 14 -4.26 0.03 -14.20
C LYS A 14 -3.99 -1.26 -14.97
N SER A 15 -2.81 -1.84 -14.84
CA SER A 15 -2.48 -3.11 -15.49
C SER A 15 -3.13 -4.32 -14.80
N PHE A 16 -3.76 -4.12 -13.66
CA PHE A 16 -4.46 -5.19 -12.93
C PHE A 16 -5.97 -5.05 -13.08
N ASP A 17 -6.66 -6.17 -13.30
CA ASP A 17 -8.11 -6.21 -13.52
C ASP A 17 -8.89 -5.51 -12.41
N ARG A 18 -8.42 -5.62 -11.18
CA ARG A 18 -9.05 -5.01 -10.01
C ARG A 18 -9.22 -3.49 -10.18
N TYR A 19 -8.29 -2.85 -10.89
CA TYR A 19 -8.24 -1.38 -10.99
C TYR A 19 -8.49 -0.85 -12.40
N LYS A 20 -8.78 -1.71 -13.37
CA LYS A 20 -8.91 -1.26 -14.77
C LYS A 20 -10.07 -0.30 -15.01
N GLU A 21 -11.12 -0.37 -14.19
CA GLU A 21 -12.28 0.52 -14.30
C GLU A 21 -12.06 1.88 -13.60
N TYR A 22 -11.03 2.00 -12.78
CA TYR A 22 -10.68 3.28 -12.19
C TYR A 22 -10.04 4.19 -13.24
N THR A 23 -10.41 5.48 -13.23
CA THR A 23 -9.73 6.45 -14.08
C THR A 23 -8.33 6.73 -13.52
N ARG A 24 -7.46 7.31 -14.35
CA ARG A 24 -6.14 7.75 -13.87
C ARG A 24 -6.27 8.78 -12.75
N GLU A 25 -7.28 9.65 -12.82
CA GLU A 25 -7.55 10.63 -11.77
C GLU A 25 -7.96 9.96 -10.46
N ASP A 26 -8.85 8.95 -10.51
CA ASP A 26 -9.24 8.17 -9.33
C ASP A 26 -8.01 7.56 -8.65
N LEU A 27 -7.13 6.96 -9.43
CA LEU A 27 -5.92 6.33 -8.91
C LEU A 27 -4.94 7.35 -8.37
N TYR A 28 -4.83 8.50 -9.03
CA TYR A 28 -4.00 9.59 -8.53
C TYR A 28 -4.42 9.98 -7.10
N TYR A 29 -5.70 10.20 -6.87
CA TYR A 29 -6.20 10.57 -5.53
C TYR A 29 -6.12 9.41 -4.53
N HIS A 30 -6.21 8.18 -5.00
CA HIS A 30 -6.03 7.00 -4.16
C HIS A 30 -4.58 6.88 -3.64
N ILE A 31 -3.61 7.18 -4.48
CA ILE A 31 -2.18 7.04 -4.19
C ILE A 31 -1.61 8.26 -3.48
N LEU A 32 -2.15 9.44 -3.78
CA LEU A 32 -1.59 10.73 -3.38
C LEU A 32 -1.29 10.85 -1.89
N PRO A 33 -2.16 10.45 -0.95
CA PRO A 33 -1.86 10.62 0.47
C PRO A 33 -0.56 9.95 0.89
N SER A 34 -0.37 8.69 0.53
CA SER A 34 0.87 7.97 0.87
C SER A 34 2.07 8.54 0.12
N PHE A 35 1.87 8.98 -1.11
CA PHE A 35 2.94 9.56 -1.92
C PHE A 35 3.45 10.86 -1.32
N LYS A 36 2.55 11.75 -0.92
CA LYS A 36 2.90 13.03 -0.28
C LYS A 36 3.61 12.85 1.05
N LEU A 37 3.24 11.83 1.80
CA LEU A 37 3.82 11.54 3.11
C LEU A 37 5.11 10.73 3.01
N ASN A 38 5.52 10.35 1.81
CA ASN A 38 6.67 9.47 1.56
C ASN A 38 6.51 8.12 2.28
N GLN A 39 5.28 7.64 2.35
CA GLN A 39 4.93 6.35 2.97
C GLN A 39 4.67 5.31 1.88
N TYR A 40 5.64 5.12 1.01
CA TYR A 40 5.57 4.16 -0.09
C TYR A 40 6.97 3.66 -0.46
N LYS A 41 6.99 2.53 -1.16
CA LYS A 41 8.18 1.95 -1.75
C LYS A 41 7.89 1.55 -3.18
N ILE A 42 8.79 1.86 -4.10
CA ILE A 42 8.73 1.38 -5.48
C ILE A 42 9.96 0.52 -5.77
N ILE A 43 9.78 -0.45 -6.66
CA ILE A 43 10.87 -1.22 -7.25
C ILE A 43 10.80 -0.99 -8.75
N LYS A 44 11.95 -0.66 -9.34
CA LYS A 44 12.08 -0.42 -10.78
C LYS A 44 12.93 -1.51 -11.42
N GLU A 45 12.56 -1.86 -12.64
CA GLU A 45 13.37 -2.65 -13.55
C GLU A 45 13.38 -1.93 -14.89
N ASN A 46 14.58 -1.70 -15.45
CA ASN A 46 14.76 -0.96 -16.70
C ASN A 46 14.06 0.41 -16.66
N ASN A 47 14.20 1.13 -15.54
CA ASN A 47 13.61 2.45 -15.31
C ASN A 47 12.09 2.46 -15.26
N LYS A 48 11.43 1.30 -15.15
CA LYS A 48 9.97 1.22 -15.02
C LYS A 48 9.59 0.68 -13.66
N VAL A 49 8.57 1.26 -13.06
CA VAL A 49 8.02 0.78 -11.79
C VAL A 49 7.33 -0.56 -12.04
N VAL A 50 7.82 -1.61 -11.40
CA VAL A 50 7.25 -2.96 -11.48
C VAL A 50 6.59 -3.41 -10.20
N SER A 51 6.90 -2.76 -9.08
CA SER A 51 6.26 -3.04 -7.79
C SER A 51 6.05 -1.75 -7.02
N PHE A 52 4.96 -1.71 -6.25
CA PHE A 52 4.60 -0.60 -5.40
C PHE A 52 3.96 -1.12 -4.12
N ALA A 53 4.30 -0.51 -3.00
CA ALA A 53 3.61 -0.73 -1.74
C ALA A 53 3.50 0.60 -1.03
N ASN A 54 2.42 0.77 -0.27
CA ASN A 54 2.27 1.92 0.61
C ASN A 54 1.77 1.48 1.98
N TRP A 55 1.89 2.37 2.94
CA TRP A 55 1.52 2.08 4.32
C TRP A 55 0.98 3.31 5.02
N ALA A 56 0.21 3.07 6.06
CA ALA A 56 -0.35 4.11 6.91
C ALA A 56 0.06 3.84 8.37
N TYR A 57 0.16 4.91 9.14
CA TYR A 57 0.33 4.86 10.59
C TYR A 57 -0.97 5.33 11.22
N LEU A 58 -1.80 4.39 11.67
CA LEU A 58 -3.16 4.67 12.11
C LEU A 58 -3.22 4.86 13.63
N ASP A 59 -4.05 5.80 14.06
CA ASP A 59 -4.44 5.88 15.46
C ASP A 59 -5.38 4.70 15.80
N ASN A 60 -5.69 4.53 17.07
CA ASN A 60 -6.48 3.38 17.52
C ASN A 60 -7.90 3.38 16.94
N ASP A 61 -8.52 4.53 16.82
CA ASP A 61 -9.88 4.64 16.26
C ASP A 61 -9.90 4.34 14.78
N SER A 62 -8.93 4.89 14.03
CA SER A 62 -8.80 4.63 12.58
C SER A 62 -8.47 3.17 12.31
N GLU A 63 -7.60 2.57 13.14
CA GLU A 63 -7.28 1.14 13.02
C GLU A 63 -8.53 0.29 13.22
N LYS A 64 -9.33 0.61 14.22
CA LYS A 64 -10.57 -0.10 14.51
C LYS A 64 -11.54 -0.02 13.33
N GLU A 65 -11.70 1.18 12.77
CA GLU A 65 -12.52 1.40 11.59
C GLU A 65 -12.01 0.60 10.39
N PHE A 66 -10.70 0.64 10.16
CA PHE A 66 -10.06 -0.08 9.06
C PHE A 66 -10.29 -1.59 9.17
N LYS A 67 -10.14 -2.15 10.37
CA LYS A 67 -10.41 -3.58 10.62
C LYS A 67 -11.86 -3.93 10.34
N LYS A 68 -12.78 -3.02 10.60
CA LYS A 68 -14.22 -3.24 10.44
C LYS A 68 -14.68 -3.08 9.00
N THR A 69 -14.21 -2.04 8.31
CA THR A 69 -14.75 -1.64 7.00
C THR A 69 -13.77 -1.84 5.84
N GLY A 70 -12.47 -2.00 6.13
CA GLY A 70 -11.43 -2.00 5.11
C GLY A 70 -11.07 -0.60 4.63
N ASP A 71 -11.52 0.44 5.33
CA ASP A 71 -11.30 1.82 4.92
C ASP A 71 -11.04 2.72 6.13
N PHE A 72 -10.50 3.91 5.87
CA PHE A 72 -10.27 4.93 6.89
C PHE A 72 -10.25 6.30 6.23
N SER A 73 -10.38 7.36 7.02
CA SER A 73 -10.40 8.73 6.53
C SER A 73 -9.06 9.10 5.85
N ASN A 74 -9.13 9.88 4.77
CA ASN A 74 -7.93 10.38 4.09
C ASN A 74 -6.97 11.14 5.02
N ASP A 75 -7.46 11.70 6.11
CA ASP A 75 -6.64 12.43 7.06
C ASP A 75 -5.87 11.50 8.02
N ALA A 76 -6.16 10.21 7.98
CA ALA A 76 -5.65 9.25 8.98
C ALA A 76 -4.36 8.55 8.58
N TRP A 77 -3.81 8.79 7.39
CA TRP A 77 -2.62 8.08 6.91
C TRP A 77 -1.41 8.16 7.84
N LYS A 78 -1.33 9.22 8.64
CA LYS A 78 -0.25 9.41 9.62
C LYS A 78 -0.83 9.92 10.94
N SER A 79 -1.87 9.26 11.42
CA SER A 79 -2.63 9.70 12.59
C SER A 79 -2.14 9.08 13.91
N GLY A 80 -1.33 8.03 13.85
CA GLY A 80 -0.88 7.33 15.05
C GLY A 80 0.32 6.44 14.82
N ASP A 81 0.43 5.39 15.61
CA ASP A 81 1.61 4.54 15.67
C ASP A 81 1.36 3.10 15.19
N ASN A 82 0.17 2.80 14.68
CA ASN A 82 -0.16 1.44 14.25
C ASN A 82 0.14 1.29 12.76
N PRO A 83 1.22 0.61 12.36
CA PRO A 83 1.61 0.54 10.96
C PRO A 83 0.82 -0.53 10.20
N TRP A 84 0.21 -0.11 9.11
CA TRP A 84 -0.57 -0.99 8.23
C TRP A 84 -0.11 -0.83 6.80
N VAL A 85 0.22 -1.96 6.17
CA VAL A 85 0.40 -1.99 4.71
C VAL A 85 -1.00 -1.91 4.08
N ILE A 86 -1.16 -0.97 3.16
CA ILE A 86 -2.45 -0.71 2.53
C ILE A 86 -2.55 -1.41 1.18
N ASP A 87 -1.63 -1.10 0.26
CA ASP A 87 -1.58 -1.73 -1.05
C ASP A 87 -0.22 -2.38 -1.29
N VAL A 88 -0.23 -3.52 -1.96
CA VAL A 88 0.95 -4.13 -2.54
C VAL A 88 0.58 -4.54 -3.97
N ILE A 89 1.20 -3.89 -4.94
CA ILE A 89 0.95 -4.11 -6.37
C ILE A 89 2.26 -4.51 -7.01
N SER A 90 2.30 -5.65 -7.69
CA SER A 90 3.54 -6.12 -8.30
C SER A 90 3.27 -6.89 -9.59
N LYS A 91 3.96 -6.52 -10.67
CA LYS A 91 4.00 -7.26 -11.94
C LYS A 91 5.00 -8.41 -11.91
N ILE A 92 5.92 -8.38 -10.95
CA ILE A 92 6.91 -9.42 -10.74
C ILE A 92 6.53 -10.20 -9.49
N ASN A 93 7.33 -11.22 -9.14
CA ASN A 93 7.15 -11.90 -7.87
C ASN A 93 7.16 -10.87 -6.74
N GLY A 94 6.07 -10.82 -5.96
CA GLY A 94 5.91 -9.86 -4.87
C GLY A 94 6.86 -10.05 -3.70
N SER A 95 7.64 -11.12 -3.67
CA SER A 95 8.53 -11.43 -2.55
C SER A 95 9.58 -10.34 -2.29
N LYS A 96 10.06 -9.67 -3.34
CA LYS A 96 11.05 -8.59 -3.21
C LYS A 96 10.52 -7.44 -2.37
N ILE A 97 9.33 -6.95 -2.70
CA ILE A 97 8.76 -5.79 -2.00
C ILE A 97 8.24 -6.18 -0.60
N THR A 98 7.67 -7.37 -0.44
CA THR A 98 7.25 -7.84 0.88
C THR A 98 8.44 -8.09 1.80
N HIS A 99 9.54 -8.60 1.24
CA HIS A 99 10.79 -8.76 1.98
C HIS A 99 11.32 -7.40 2.48
N TRP A 100 11.31 -6.39 1.59
CA TRP A 100 11.71 -5.05 1.96
C TRP A 100 10.86 -4.50 3.11
N LEU A 101 9.53 -4.67 3.03
CA LEU A 101 8.62 -4.23 4.09
C LEU A 101 8.94 -4.89 5.42
N ARG A 102 9.14 -6.21 5.44
CA ARG A 102 9.46 -6.96 6.66
C ARG A 102 10.79 -6.53 7.28
N HIS A 103 11.76 -6.16 6.44
CA HIS A 103 13.06 -5.71 6.93
C HIS A 103 13.05 -4.28 7.47
N ASN A 104 12.17 -3.44 6.94
CA ASN A 104 12.16 -2.01 7.28
C ASN A 104 11.16 -1.64 8.37
N PHE A 105 10.30 -2.54 8.77
CA PHE A 105 9.37 -2.34 9.89
C PHE A 105 9.69 -3.33 11.00
N LYS A 106 9.74 -2.84 12.24
CA LYS A 106 9.82 -3.72 13.42
C LYS A 106 8.58 -4.58 13.54
N LYS A 107 7.44 -3.98 13.22
CA LYS A 107 6.14 -4.62 13.23
C LYS A 107 5.31 -3.92 12.16
N VAL A 108 4.62 -4.70 11.33
CA VAL A 108 3.68 -4.16 10.36
C VAL A 108 2.50 -5.11 10.24
N ASN A 109 1.31 -4.54 10.11
CA ASN A 109 0.07 -5.29 9.94
C ASN A 109 -0.41 -5.16 8.50
N TRP A 110 -1.12 -6.15 8.01
CA TRP A 110 -1.81 -6.05 6.72
C TRP A 110 -3.08 -6.87 6.75
N MET A 111 -4.03 -6.46 5.91
CA MET A 111 -5.30 -7.14 5.78
C MET A 111 -5.24 -8.09 4.60
N ARG A 112 -5.83 -9.27 4.76
CA ARG A 112 -6.00 -10.24 3.68
C ARG A 112 -7.47 -10.61 3.55
N SER A 113 -7.84 -11.01 2.32
CA SER A 113 -9.16 -11.56 2.05
C SER A 113 -9.00 -12.97 1.55
N ASP A 114 -9.82 -13.89 2.07
CA ASP A 114 -9.86 -15.27 1.64
C ASP A 114 -11.29 -15.78 1.80
N ASN A 115 -11.85 -16.39 0.73
CA ASN A 115 -13.19 -16.96 0.73
C ASN A 115 -14.26 -16.02 1.30
N ASN A 116 -14.21 -14.73 0.94
CA ASN A 116 -15.10 -13.66 1.40
C ASN A 116 -14.89 -13.23 2.87
N PHE A 117 -13.90 -13.78 3.55
CA PHE A 117 -13.53 -13.33 4.88
C PHE A 117 -12.31 -12.42 4.79
N LYS A 118 -12.31 -11.37 5.61
CA LYS A 118 -11.16 -10.50 5.78
C LYS A 118 -10.48 -10.83 7.10
N PHE A 119 -9.17 -10.98 7.05
CA PHE A 119 -8.35 -11.15 8.24
C PHE A 119 -7.08 -10.33 8.10
N TYR A 120 -6.44 -10.06 9.21
CA TYR A 120 -5.20 -9.30 9.21
C TYR A 120 -4.10 -10.10 9.88
N ARG A 121 -2.89 -9.82 9.45
CA ARG A 121 -1.70 -10.46 9.96
C ARG A 121 -0.73 -9.42 10.47
N THR A 122 0.10 -9.82 11.42
CA THR A 122 1.19 -9.00 11.91
C THR A 122 2.50 -9.70 11.58
N SER A 123 3.44 -8.96 10.99
CA SER A 123 4.79 -9.44 10.76
C SER A 123 5.74 -8.62 11.62
N LYS A 124 6.67 -9.29 12.28
CA LYS A 124 7.68 -8.64 13.13
C LYS A 124 9.05 -8.83 12.48
N LYS A 125 9.92 -7.81 12.65
CA LYS A 125 11.29 -7.87 12.17
C LYS A 125 12.01 -9.06 12.82
N GLY A 126 12.78 -9.81 12.01
CA GLY A 126 13.54 -10.96 12.49
C GLY A 126 12.88 -12.31 12.21
N PHE A 127 11.73 -12.33 11.60
CA PHE A 127 11.13 -13.56 11.12
C PHE A 127 11.73 -14.01 9.81
#